data_32df1f7741733a4d64280e8e191d836c
#
_entry.id   32df1f7741733a4d64280e8e191d836c
#
_cell.length_a   1.000
_cell.length_b   1.000
_cell.length_c   1.000
_cell.angle_alpha   90.00
_cell.angle_beta   90.00
_cell.angle_gamma   90.00
#
_symmetry.space_group_name_H-M   'P 1'
#
loop_
_entity.id
_entity.type
_entity.pdbx_description
1 polymer ?
#
loop_
_entity_poly.entity_id
_entity_poly.type
_entity_poly.pdbx_seq_one_letter_code
_entity_poly.pdbx_strand_id
1 'polypeptide(L)'
;MANYYSGVPELMFEMNNPLMERIAQLKERDYEDKDKYDEAPQDYADALDNYGRVLDILGDIAENVIAPNAEDVDAEGPHCENGRVRYASKTYENMEALKKAGLNGMTMPRRFGGLNLPITVYTAANEMVSAADAGLENIWSLQDCIETLYEFGNEEQHNRFIPRVCEGETMSMDLTEPDAGSDLQSVMLKATFDEENNCWRLNGCKRFITNGDSDIHLVLARSEAGTRDGRGLSMFIYDKRDGGVDVRRIENKMCIHGSPTTELVYKNAKAELCGDRKLGLIKYVMALMNGARLGIAAQSVGISQASYNEALAYAKDRKQFGKAIIEFPAVYEMISNIKAKLDAGRALLYQTSRYVDIYKALDDIARSRKLTPEERAEQKKFAKLADAFTPLAKGMNSEYANQNAYDCIQVHGGSGFMLEYACQRLYRDARITSIYEGTTQLQTVAAIRYITNGFYSSVIQDFENIPTTAEFESYLDRIKAMAGKLNASIAAVKEAENQELLDICSRHLYDMTGSIVMSHLLLQNATKAPELFAKSLNVYVNLAESEVEKNYNWISRMTADQLDSYKK
;
A
#
# COMPACT_ATOMS: atom_id res chain seq x y z
N MET A 1 -16.22 -7.70 15.59
CA MET A 1 -15.19 -8.76 15.37
C MET A 1 -14.36 -8.82 16.65
N ALA A 2 -13.96 -9.99 17.12
CA ALA A 2 -12.94 -10.02 18.17
C ALA A 2 -11.63 -9.53 17.57
N ASN A 3 -10.82 -8.83 18.29
CA ASN A 3 -9.51 -8.27 17.95
C ASN A 3 -9.07 -8.38 16.46
N TYR A 4 -8.65 -7.28 15.84
CA TYR A 4 -8.34 -7.22 14.39
C TYR A 4 -7.06 -7.99 13.99
N TYR A 5 -6.25 -8.43 14.95
CA TYR A 5 -5.10 -9.30 14.73
C TYR A 5 -5.40 -10.75 15.07
N SER A 6 -5.61 -11.05 16.36
CA SER A 6 -5.82 -12.44 16.84
C SER A 6 -7.17 -13.02 16.37
N GLY A 7 -8.11 -12.19 15.96
CA GLY A 7 -9.35 -12.60 15.31
C GLY A 7 -9.25 -12.91 13.80
N VAL A 8 -8.06 -12.79 13.18
CA VAL A 8 -7.83 -13.00 11.75
C VAL A 8 -6.68 -14.02 11.55
N PRO A 9 -6.98 -15.33 11.58
CA PRO A 9 -5.97 -16.38 11.50
C PRO A 9 -5.07 -16.29 10.25
N GLU A 10 -5.61 -15.83 9.12
CA GLU A 10 -4.87 -15.67 7.88
C GLU A 10 -3.81 -14.56 7.99
N LEU A 11 -4.08 -13.50 8.76
CA LEU A 11 -3.08 -12.47 9.05
C LEU A 11 -1.98 -13.00 9.97
N MET A 12 -2.36 -13.73 11.01
CA MET A 12 -1.39 -14.40 11.91
C MET A 12 -0.50 -15.39 11.14
N PHE A 13 -1.07 -16.11 10.16
CA PHE A 13 -0.31 -17.02 9.30
C PHE A 13 0.78 -16.28 8.52
N GLU A 14 0.49 -15.10 7.96
CA GLU A 14 1.47 -14.30 7.21
C GLU A 14 2.63 -13.81 8.09
N MET A 15 2.39 -13.55 9.38
CA MET A 15 3.45 -13.16 10.34
C MET A 15 4.38 -14.31 10.70
N ASN A 16 3.96 -15.56 10.49
CA ASN A 16 4.75 -16.77 10.76
C ASN A 16 5.47 -17.33 9.49
N ASN A 17 5.63 -16.52 8.45
CA ASN A 17 6.33 -16.93 7.24
C ASN A 17 7.83 -17.15 7.52
N PRO A 18 8.48 -18.21 6.94
CA PRO A 18 9.91 -18.48 7.16
C PRO A 18 10.86 -17.31 6.83
N LEU A 19 10.49 -16.41 5.90
CA LEU A 19 11.32 -15.23 5.61
C LEU A 19 11.37 -14.22 6.76
N MET A 20 10.43 -14.29 7.71
CA MET A 20 10.42 -13.39 8.87
C MET A 20 11.63 -13.57 9.78
N GLU A 21 12.20 -14.78 9.87
CA GLU A 21 13.44 -15.01 10.61
C GLU A 21 14.61 -14.22 10.01
N ARG A 22 14.77 -14.26 8.68
CA ARG A 22 15.80 -13.49 7.99
C ARG A 22 15.55 -11.98 8.10
N ILE A 23 14.29 -11.56 7.99
CA ILE A 23 13.90 -10.16 8.13
C ILE A 23 14.23 -9.64 9.54
N ALA A 24 13.85 -10.39 10.58
CA ALA A 24 14.16 -10.01 11.97
C ALA A 24 15.68 -9.93 12.18
N GLN A 25 16.45 -10.94 11.73
CA GLN A 25 17.90 -10.94 11.82
C GLN A 25 18.53 -9.68 11.18
N LEU A 26 18.08 -9.31 9.97
CA LEU A 26 18.61 -8.14 9.27
C LEU A 26 18.18 -6.83 9.94
N LYS A 27 16.91 -6.71 10.31
CA LYS A 27 16.35 -5.50 10.94
C LYS A 27 16.96 -5.25 12.31
N GLU A 28 17.17 -6.29 13.10
CA GLU A 28 17.80 -6.23 14.43
C GLU A 28 19.34 -6.33 14.37
N ARG A 29 19.93 -6.38 13.16
CA ARG A 29 21.38 -6.46 12.96
C ARG A 29 22.04 -7.54 13.83
N ASP A 30 21.54 -8.77 13.69
CA ASP A 30 21.92 -9.90 14.53
C ASP A 30 21.70 -9.64 16.04
N TYR A 31 20.62 -8.89 16.38
CA TYR A 31 20.21 -8.54 17.75
C TYR A 31 21.28 -7.75 18.52
N GLU A 32 21.95 -6.80 17.84
CA GLU A 32 23.03 -5.97 18.44
C GLU A 32 22.56 -5.05 19.55
N ASP A 33 21.26 -4.73 19.59
CA ASP A 33 20.65 -3.81 20.56
C ASP A 33 20.11 -4.51 21.82
N LYS A 34 20.17 -5.83 21.90
CA LYS A 34 19.54 -6.64 22.95
C LYS A 34 19.95 -6.29 24.39
N ASP A 35 21.15 -5.73 24.57
CA ASP A 35 21.67 -5.29 25.87
C ASP A 35 21.64 -3.76 26.03
N LYS A 36 21.10 -3.02 25.03
CA LYS A 36 21.07 -1.57 25.04
C LYS A 36 19.69 -0.99 25.35
N TYR A 37 18.63 -1.69 24.95
CA TYR A 37 17.23 -1.28 25.11
C TYR A 37 16.43 -2.43 25.68
N ASP A 38 15.62 -2.14 26.71
CA ASP A 38 14.81 -3.17 27.40
C ASP A 38 13.77 -3.84 26.47
N GLU A 39 13.30 -3.10 25.44
CA GLU A 39 12.34 -3.58 24.44
C GLU A 39 12.99 -4.27 23.23
N ALA A 40 14.33 -4.31 23.15
CA ALA A 40 15.01 -4.96 22.04
C ALA A 40 14.97 -6.50 22.18
N PRO A 41 14.60 -7.23 21.11
CA PRO A 41 14.49 -8.68 21.19
C PRO A 41 15.86 -9.34 21.37
N GLN A 42 15.87 -10.45 22.11
CA GLN A 42 17.07 -11.24 22.38
C GLN A 42 17.41 -12.18 21.21
N ASP A 43 16.41 -12.67 20.53
CA ASP A 43 16.51 -13.60 19.39
C ASP A 43 15.24 -13.52 18.52
N TYR A 44 15.14 -14.43 17.52
CA TYR A 44 13.98 -14.44 16.62
C TYR A 44 12.67 -14.79 17.33
N ALA A 45 12.68 -15.69 18.28
CA ALA A 45 11.46 -16.08 18.98
C ALA A 45 10.90 -14.91 19.79
N ASP A 46 11.77 -14.15 20.46
CA ASP A 46 11.42 -12.94 21.19
C ASP A 46 10.96 -11.82 20.24
N ALA A 47 11.64 -11.66 19.09
CA ALA A 47 11.21 -10.71 18.07
C ALA A 47 9.80 -11.01 17.55
N LEU A 48 9.51 -12.28 17.24
CA LEU A 48 8.20 -12.69 16.74
C LEU A 48 7.09 -12.49 17.78
N ASP A 49 7.37 -12.78 19.05
CA ASP A 49 6.45 -12.53 20.15
C ASP A 49 6.18 -11.01 20.33
N ASN A 50 7.22 -10.18 20.26
CA ASN A 50 7.09 -8.73 20.29
C ASN A 50 6.23 -8.19 19.14
N TYR A 51 6.44 -8.69 17.91
CA TYR A 51 5.60 -8.30 16.76
C TYR A 51 4.14 -8.66 17.01
N GLY A 52 3.88 -9.87 17.50
CA GLY A 52 2.53 -10.32 17.84
C GLY A 52 1.87 -9.46 18.91
N ARG A 53 2.59 -9.10 19.97
CA ARG A 53 2.06 -8.22 21.04
C ARG A 53 1.71 -6.82 20.53
N VAL A 54 2.58 -6.21 19.73
CA VAL A 54 2.32 -4.88 19.14
C VAL A 54 1.06 -4.92 18.27
N LEU A 55 0.94 -5.95 17.41
CA LEU A 55 -0.23 -6.11 16.55
C LEU A 55 -1.50 -6.42 17.35
N ASP A 56 -1.42 -7.18 18.43
CA ASP A 56 -2.58 -7.49 19.27
C ASP A 56 -3.09 -6.25 20.02
N ILE A 57 -2.18 -5.40 20.54
CA ILE A 57 -2.53 -4.10 21.13
C ILE A 57 -3.20 -3.20 20.08
N LEU A 58 -2.66 -3.13 18.87
CA LEU A 58 -3.29 -2.37 17.79
C LEU A 58 -4.64 -2.94 17.40
N GLY A 59 -4.77 -4.28 17.38
CA GLY A 59 -6.02 -4.98 17.13
C GLY A 59 -7.12 -4.61 18.11
N ASP A 60 -6.79 -4.49 19.39
CA ASP A 60 -7.70 -4.04 20.43
C ASP A 60 -8.12 -2.57 20.24
N ILE A 61 -7.18 -1.69 19.91
CA ILE A 61 -7.47 -0.28 19.61
C ILE A 61 -8.37 -0.17 18.38
N ALA A 62 -8.09 -0.95 17.33
CA ALA A 62 -8.89 -0.98 16.11
C ALA A 62 -10.34 -1.40 16.39
N GLU A 63 -10.54 -2.44 17.21
CA GLU A 63 -11.86 -2.94 17.58
C GLU A 63 -12.64 -1.99 18.50
N ASN A 64 -11.98 -1.51 19.56
CA ASN A 64 -12.67 -0.87 20.68
C ASN A 64 -12.70 0.66 20.58
N VAL A 65 -11.87 1.26 19.73
CA VAL A 65 -11.78 2.74 19.58
C VAL A 65 -12.01 3.16 18.13
N ILE A 66 -11.24 2.64 17.16
CA ILE A 66 -11.27 3.16 15.79
C ILE A 66 -12.56 2.77 15.07
N ALA A 67 -12.89 1.49 15.01
CA ALA A 67 -14.06 1.01 14.27
C ALA A 67 -15.38 1.59 14.79
N PRO A 68 -15.62 1.70 16.11
CA PRO A 68 -16.82 2.35 16.63
C PRO A 68 -16.97 3.83 16.26
N ASN A 69 -15.84 4.52 16.02
CA ASN A 69 -15.82 5.95 15.69
C ASN A 69 -15.94 6.24 14.18
N ALA A 70 -15.79 5.22 13.31
CA ALA A 70 -15.60 5.42 11.88
C ALA A 70 -16.80 6.11 11.17
N GLU A 71 -18.04 5.76 11.54
CA GLU A 71 -19.24 6.38 10.96
C GLU A 71 -19.39 7.84 11.40
N ASP A 72 -19.10 8.16 12.66
CA ASP A 72 -19.13 9.53 13.16
C ASP A 72 -18.06 10.40 12.47
N VAL A 73 -16.86 9.84 12.25
CA VAL A 73 -15.77 10.49 11.51
C VAL A 73 -16.16 10.76 10.06
N ASP A 74 -16.78 9.78 9.37
CA ASP A 74 -17.22 9.95 7.98
C ASP A 74 -18.31 11.02 7.87
N ALA A 75 -19.21 11.08 8.84
CA ALA A 75 -20.32 12.04 8.87
C ALA A 75 -19.89 13.47 9.21
N GLU A 76 -19.00 13.65 10.20
CA GLU A 76 -18.51 14.97 10.62
C GLU A 76 -17.49 15.53 9.62
N GLY A 77 -16.48 14.74 9.26
CA GLY A 77 -15.35 15.15 8.43
C GLY A 77 -14.50 16.28 9.02
N PRO A 78 -13.36 16.62 8.42
CA PRO A 78 -12.49 17.72 8.81
C PRO A 78 -13.03 19.06 8.31
N HIS A 79 -12.71 20.14 9.06
CA HIS A 79 -13.07 21.51 8.72
C HIS A 79 -11.82 22.39 8.53
N CYS A 80 -11.92 23.38 7.65
CA CYS A 80 -10.88 24.41 7.48
C CYS A 80 -11.29 25.68 8.22
N GLU A 81 -10.52 26.07 9.22
CA GLU A 81 -10.74 27.28 10.02
C GLU A 81 -9.48 28.14 10.04
N ASN A 82 -9.59 29.40 9.58
CA ASN A 82 -8.47 30.36 9.59
C ASN A 82 -7.18 29.81 8.92
N GLY A 83 -7.32 29.05 7.81
CA GLY A 83 -6.20 28.48 7.09
C GLY A 83 -5.54 27.27 7.78
N ARG A 84 -6.25 26.63 8.72
CA ARG A 84 -5.84 25.45 9.47
C ARG A 84 -6.90 24.36 9.41
N VAL A 85 -6.47 23.11 9.52
CA VAL A 85 -7.35 21.94 9.59
C VAL A 85 -7.80 21.69 11.02
N ARG A 86 -9.10 21.43 11.18
CA ARG A 86 -9.69 20.79 12.36
C ARG A 86 -10.21 19.43 11.93
N TYR A 87 -9.67 18.38 12.52
CA TYR A 87 -10.18 17.02 12.29
C TYR A 87 -11.57 16.86 12.90
N ALA A 88 -12.29 15.83 12.46
CA ALA A 88 -13.47 15.35 13.16
C ALA A 88 -13.10 15.01 14.62
N SER A 89 -14.05 15.23 15.54
CA SER A 89 -13.81 15.07 16.99
C SER A 89 -13.29 13.68 17.33
N LYS A 90 -13.84 12.65 16.72
CA LYS A 90 -13.45 11.25 16.93
C LYS A 90 -12.08 10.89 16.29
N THR A 91 -11.64 11.63 15.29
CA THR A 91 -10.28 11.47 14.74
C THR A 91 -9.21 11.79 15.78
N TYR A 92 -9.40 12.85 16.60
CA TYR A 92 -8.47 13.15 17.68
C TYR A 92 -8.39 12.04 18.72
N GLU A 93 -9.54 11.45 19.09
CA GLU A 93 -9.63 10.32 20.02
C GLU A 93 -8.86 9.10 19.49
N ASN A 94 -9.04 8.77 18.22
CA ASN A 94 -8.38 7.66 17.55
C ASN A 94 -6.85 7.87 17.50
N MET A 95 -6.40 9.06 17.08
CA MET A 95 -4.97 9.38 17.01
C MET A 95 -4.31 9.39 18.39
N GLU A 96 -5.00 9.89 19.41
CA GLU A 96 -4.49 9.90 20.79
C GLU A 96 -4.38 8.47 21.35
N ALA A 97 -5.29 7.57 21.01
CA ALA A 97 -5.20 6.15 21.40
C ALA A 97 -3.96 5.48 20.79
N LEU A 98 -3.70 5.70 19.50
CA LEU A 98 -2.53 5.18 18.80
C LEU A 98 -1.23 5.76 19.37
N LYS A 99 -1.21 7.07 19.65
CA LYS A 99 -0.08 7.76 20.25
C LYS A 99 0.24 7.25 21.67
N LYS A 100 -0.76 7.10 22.54
CA LYS A 100 -0.59 6.55 23.90
C LYS A 100 -0.07 5.13 23.90
N ALA A 101 -0.41 4.34 22.89
CA ALA A 101 0.12 2.99 22.73
C ALA A 101 1.54 2.96 22.12
N GLY A 102 2.14 4.11 21.80
CA GLY A 102 3.47 4.21 21.21
C GLY A 102 3.56 3.73 19.76
N LEU A 103 2.44 3.76 19.02
CA LEU A 103 2.33 3.23 17.65
C LEU A 103 2.67 4.27 16.58
N ASN A 104 3.65 5.16 16.85
CA ASN A 104 4.21 6.11 15.91
C ASN A 104 5.70 5.84 15.72
N GLY A 105 6.22 6.11 14.53
CA GLY A 105 7.61 5.78 14.20
C GLY A 105 7.89 4.28 14.25
N MET A 106 6.91 3.45 13.90
CA MET A 106 6.97 1.99 14.08
C MET A 106 8.20 1.35 13.44
N THR A 107 8.62 1.83 12.27
CA THR A 107 9.77 1.28 11.53
C THR A 107 11.09 1.96 11.87
N MET A 108 11.06 3.07 12.60
CA MET A 108 12.25 3.85 12.92
C MET A 108 13.12 3.19 13.98
N PRO A 109 14.46 3.40 13.92
CA PRO A 109 15.39 2.86 14.91
C PRO A 109 15.09 3.34 16.34
N ARG A 110 15.34 2.46 17.32
CA ARG A 110 15.16 2.74 18.77
C ARG A 110 15.92 3.97 19.25
N ARG A 111 17.08 4.27 18.67
CA ARG A 111 17.86 5.48 19.01
C ARG A 111 17.11 6.79 18.80
N PHE A 112 16.04 6.77 18.03
CA PHE A 112 15.17 7.93 17.80
C PHE A 112 13.82 7.82 18.53
N GLY A 113 13.61 6.79 19.34
CA GLY A 113 12.33 6.51 20.00
C GLY A 113 11.35 5.68 19.17
N GLY A 114 11.78 5.11 18.05
CA GLY A 114 10.97 4.21 17.22
C GLY A 114 10.98 2.78 17.74
N LEU A 115 10.09 1.94 17.19
CA LEU A 115 9.94 0.54 17.59
C LEU A 115 10.87 -0.42 16.83
N ASN A 116 11.56 0.04 15.82
CA ASN A 116 12.43 -0.75 14.93
C ASN A 116 11.73 -1.96 14.28
N LEU A 117 10.42 -1.88 14.03
CA LEU A 117 9.65 -2.98 13.45
C LEU A 117 9.94 -3.16 11.96
N PRO A 118 9.87 -4.39 11.43
CA PRO A 118 9.88 -4.64 10.00
C PRO A 118 8.72 -3.96 9.28
N ILE A 119 8.92 -3.65 7.99
CA ILE A 119 7.88 -3.10 7.10
C ILE A 119 6.69 -4.08 6.99
N THR A 120 6.94 -5.39 7.02
CA THR A 120 5.87 -6.40 7.00
C THR A 120 4.95 -6.28 8.21
N VAL A 121 5.48 -6.02 9.41
CA VAL A 121 4.68 -5.78 10.63
C VAL A 121 3.91 -4.47 10.52
N TYR A 122 4.54 -3.42 10.01
CA TYR A 122 3.89 -2.14 9.73
C TYR A 122 2.79 -2.27 8.65
N THR A 123 2.99 -3.12 7.64
CA THR A 123 1.97 -3.44 6.63
C THR A 123 0.74 -4.10 7.27
N ALA A 124 0.94 -4.99 8.25
CA ALA A 124 -0.15 -5.58 9.02
C ALA A 124 -0.90 -4.53 9.85
N ALA A 125 -0.18 -3.61 10.46
CA ALA A 125 -0.77 -2.48 11.17
C ALA A 125 -1.65 -1.61 10.25
N ASN A 126 -1.17 -1.28 9.06
CA ASN A 126 -1.94 -0.53 8.05
C ASN A 126 -3.20 -1.29 7.59
N GLU A 127 -3.10 -2.59 7.35
CA GLU A 127 -4.26 -3.43 7.02
C GLU A 127 -5.33 -3.36 8.11
N MET A 128 -4.93 -3.48 9.37
CA MET A 128 -5.85 -3.49 10.52
C MET A 128 -6.53 -2.12 10.74
N VAL A 129 -5.75 -1.03 10.71
CA VAL A 129 -6.30 0.33 10.83
C VAL A 129 -7.24 0.63 9.66
N SER A 130 -6.90 0.21 8.45
CA SER A 130 -7.75 0.39 7.26
C SER A 130 -9.06 -0.39 7.35
N ALA A 131 -9.02 -1.58 7.91
CA ALA A 131 -10.23 -2.39 8.12
C ALA A 131 -11.17 -1.75 9.14
N ALA A 132 -10.63 -1.00 10.11
CA ALA A 132 -11.40 -0.24 11.09
C ALA A 132 -11.89 1.10 10.51
N ASP A 133 -10.98 1.91 9.94
CA ASP A 133 -11.26 3.20 9.28
C ASP A 133 -10.17 3.54 8.25
N ALA A 134 -10.49 3.40 6.98
CA ALA A 134 -9.58 3.73 5.88
C ALA A 134 -9.25 5.24 5.81
N GLY A 135 -10.10 6.10 6.30
CA GLY A 135 -9.86 7.54 6.40
C GLY A 135 -8.82 7.89 7.46
N LEU A 136 -8.86 7.22 8.61
CA LEU A 136 -7.84 7.37 9.66
C LEU A 136 -6.50 6.79 9.21
N GLU A 137 -6.50 5.60 8.60
CA GLU A 137 -5.28 5.00 8.09
C GLU A 137 -4.55 5.96 7.14
N ASN A 138 -5.28 6.63 6.25
CA ASN A 138 -4.73 7.58 5.29
C ASN A 138 -4.02 8.81 5.93
N ILE A 139 -4.27 9.09 7.21
CA ILE A 139 -3.54 10.10 8.00
C ILE A 139 -2.36 9.45 8.74
N TRP A 140 -2.66 8.37 9.46
CA TRP A 140 -1.73 7.73 10.37
C TRP A 140 -0.57 7.05 9.63
N SER A 141 -0.83 6.46 8.47
CA SER A 141 0.19 5.81 7.64
C SER A 141 1.21 6.77 7.05
N LEU A 142 0.92 8.09 7.00
CA LEU A 142 1.90 9.09 6.54
C LEU A 142 3.13 9.20 7.44
N GLN A 143 3.14 8.57 8.61
CA GLN A 143 4.36 8.39 9.40
C GLN A 143 5.47 7.69 8.60
N ASP A 144 5.16 6.92 7.56
CA ASP A 144 6.13 6.26 6.69
C ASP A 144 6.95 7.24 5.84
N CYS A 145 6.47 8.47 5.64
CA CYS A 145 7.24 9.54 5.00
C CYS A 145 8.58 9.77 5.70
N ILE A 146 8.66 9.47 7.01
CA ILE A 146 9.90 9.60 7.79
C ILE A 146 11.00 8.63 7.31
N GLU A 147 10.64 7.50 6.70
CA GLU A 147 11.59 6.58 6.09
C GLU A 147 12.42 7.24 4.99
N THR A 148 11.77 8.06 4.16
CA THR A 148 12.47 8.82 3.12
C THR A 148 13.45 9.83 3.70
N LEU A 149 13.05 10.49 4.80
CA LEU A 149 13.94 11.38 5.52
C LEU A 149 15.10 10.61 6.17
N TYR A 150 14.82 9.47 6.80
CA TYR A 150 15.85 8.59 7.36
C TYR A 150 16.81 8.05 6.31
N GLU A 151 16.30 7.73 5.10
CA GLU A 151 17.11 7.20 4.02
C GLU A 151 18.01 8.26 3.38
N PHE A 152 17.54 9.50 3.20
CA PHE A 152 18.18 10.52 2.38
C PHE A 152 18.56 11.80 3.12
N GLY A 153 18.04 12.04 4.31
CA GLY A 153 18.41 13.17 5.16
C GLY A 153 19.79 13.01 5.76
N ASN A 154 20.31 14.09 6.33
CA ASN A 154 21.56 14.08 7.09
C ASN A 154 21.30 13.83 8.60
N GLU A 155 22.36 13.60 9.38
CA GLU A 155 22.25 13.25 10.81
C GLU A 155 21.61 14.38 11.65
N GLU A 156 21.81 15.66 11.30
CA GLU A 156 21.15 16.78 11.96
C GLU A 156 19.64 16.72 11.75
N GLN A 157 19.19 16.45 10.50
CA GLN A 157 17.79 16.29 10.14
C GLN A 157 17.18 15.06 10.83
N HIS A 158 17.91 13.94 10.87
CA HIS A 158 17.48 12.74 11.59
C HIS A 158 17.20 13.04 13.06
N ASN A 159 18.18 13.64 13.77
CA ASN A 159 18.07 13.94 15.20
C ASN A 159 16.98 14.97 15.53
N ARG A 160 16.64 15.85 14.57
CA ARG A 160 15.63 16.88 14.76
C ARG A 160 14.21 16.42 14.44
N PHE A 161 14.00 15.63 13.39
CA PHE A 161 12.67 15.32 12.90
C PHE A 161 12.16 13.92 13.27
N ILE A 162 13.04 12.90 13.30
CA ILE A 162 12.58 11.53 13.55
C ILE A 162 11.98 11.36 14.95
N PRO A 163 12.61 11.85 16.04
CA PRO A 163 12.01 11.75 17.37
C PRO A 163 10.61 12.38 17.46
N ARG A 164 10.40 13.52 16.78
CA ARG A 164 9.10 14.22 16.78
C ARG A 164 7.99 13.37 16.18
N VAL A 165 8.29 12.64 15.10
CA VAL A 165 7.31 11.71 14.47
C VAL A 165 7.08 10.50 15.37
N CYS A 166 8.11 9.96 16.01
CA CYS A 166 7.98 8.90 17.00
C CYS A 166 7.13 9.34 18.21
N GLU A 167 7.15 10.62 18.57
CA GLU A 167 6.31 11.23 19.61
C GLU A 167 4.90 11.58 19.13
N GLY A 168 4.57 11.35 17.85
CA GLY A 168 3.24 11.51 17.29
C GLY A 168 2.99 12.81 16.51
N GLU A 169 4.03 13.58 16.14
CA GLU A 169 3.87 14.64 15.14
C GLU A 169 3.58 14.01 13.76
N THR A 170 2.71 14.68 13.02
CA THR A 170 2.18 14.18 11.74
C THR A 170 3.02 14.62 10.55
N MET A 171 2.94 13.85 9.47
CA MET A 171 3.64 14.17 8.22
C MET A 171 2.68 14.31 7.04
N SER A 172 3.20 14.91 5.96
CA SER A 172 2.60 14.90 4.64
C SER A 172 3.65 14.81 3.54
N MET A 173 3.23 14.38 2.35
CA MET A 173 4.02 14.40 1.12
C MET A 173 3.36 15.33 0.10
N ASP A 174 3.99 16.49 -0.14
CA ASP A 174 3.43 17.57 -0.92
C ASP A 174 3.98 17.51 -2.35
N LEU A 175 3.41 16.63 -3.16
CA LEU A 175 3.92 16.33 -4.51
C LEU A 175 3.07 17.00 -5.59
N THR A 176 1.77 16.70 -5.60
CA THR A 176 0.81 17.02 -6.66
C THR A 176 0.50 18.52 -6.75
N GLU A 177 0.35 19.02 -7.98
CA GLU A 177 -0.13 20.36 -8.31
C GLU A 177 -1.34 20.29 -9.24
N PRO A 178 -2.10 21.41 -9.45
CA PRO A 178 -3.28 21.39 -10.31
C PRO A 178 -3.05 20.78 -11.70
N ASP A 179 -1.89 21.04 -12.30
CA ASP A 179 -1.53 20.58 -13.65
C ASP A 179 -0.43 19.49 -13.66
N ALA A 180 -0.06 18.93 -12.49
CA ALA A 180 0.99 17.94 -12.34
C ALA A 180 0.59 16.86 -11.30
N GLY A 181 -0.19 15.86 -11.75
CA GLY A 181 -0.58 14.71 -10.94
C GLY A 181 0.20 13.45 -11.34
N SER A 182 -0.21 12.77 -12.41
CA SER A 182 0.51 11.61 -12.95
C SER A 182 1.88 11.98 -13.53
N ASP A 183 2.00 13.16 -14.13
CA ASP A 183 3.27 13.72 -14.63
C ASP A 183 3.88 14.69 -13.61
N LEU A 184 4.55 14.16 -12.60
CA LEU A 184 5.25 14.96 -11.60
C LEU A 184 6.48 15.71 -12.14
N GLN A 185 6.94 15.43 -13.37
CA GLN A 185 8.02 16.22 -13.98
C GLN A 185 7.59 17.66 -14.22
N SER A 186 6.28 17.89 -14.40
CA SER A 186 5.68 19.18 -14.66
C SER A 186 5.44 20.04 -13.40
N VAL A 187 5.86 19.59 -12.22
CA VAL A 187 5.78 20.35 -10.97
C VAL A 187 6.49 21.72 -11.11
N MET A 188 5.81 22.79 -10.70
CA MET A 188 6.26 24.18 -10.85
C MET A 188 6.42 24.94 -9.53
N LEU A 189 6.03 24.39 -8.38
CA LEU A 189 6.31 25.02 -7.08
C LEU A 189 7.79 25.39 -7.02
N LYS A 190 8.09 26.66 -6.80
CA LYS A 190 9.43 27.22 -6.92
C LYS A 190 10.17 27.13 -5.59
N ALA A 191 11.40 26.63 -5.62
CA ALA A 191 12.35 26.73 -4.51
C ALA A 191 13.49 27.69 -4.90
N THR A 192 13.75 28.71 -4.10
CA THR A 192 14.82 29.68 -4.30
C THR A 192 15.71 29.71 -3.05
N PHE A 193 17.01 29.64 -3.25
CA PHE A 193 17.95 29.73 -2.13
C PHE A 193 18.07 31.19 -1.67
N ASP A 194 17.90 31.41 -0.37
CA ASP A 194 18.04 32.67 0.34
C ASP A 194 19.43 32.69 1.00
N GLU A 195 20.39 33.35 0.34
CA GLU A 195 21.79 33.40 0.79
C GLU A 195 21.96 34.11 2.14
N GLU A 196 21.13 35.13 2.42
CA GLU A 196 21.23 35.92 3.68
C GLU A 196 20.83 35.05 4.88
N ASN A 197 19.82 34.20 4.72
CA ASN A 197 19.28 33.36 5.80
C ASN A 197 19.76 31.89 5.73
N ASN A 198 20.59 31.57 4.73
CA ASN A 198 21.10 30.21 4.47
C ASN A 198 19.98 29.15 4.49
N CYS A 199 18.89 29.40 3.77
CA CYS A 199 17.74 28.50 3.70
C CYS A 199 17.07 28.56 2.31
N TRP A 200 16.17 27.63 2.06
CA TRP A 200 15.35 27.65 0.86
C TRP A 200 14.01 28.34 1.14
N ARG A 201 13.47 29.01 0.11
CA ARG A 201 12.16 29.66 0.13
C ARG A 201 11.25 29.02 -0.90
N LEU A 202 10.12 28.47 -0.45
CA LEU A 202 9.13 27.82 -1.28
C LEU A 202 8.00 28.77 -1.61
N ASN A 203 7.60 28.82 -2.89
CA ASN A 203 6.52 29.65 -3.40
C ASN A 203 5.69 28.93 -4.45
N GLY A 204 4.36 28.88 -4.30
CA GLY A 204 3.42 28.27 -5.23
C GLY A 204 2.29 27.55 -4.53
N CYS A 205 1.65 26.62 -5.24
CA CYS A 205 0.50 25.86 -4.72
C CYS A 205 0.73 24.37 -4.88
N LYS A 206 0.24 23.61 -3.90
CA LYS A 206 0.08 22.15 -3.95
C LYS A 206 -1.39 21.81 -3.82
N ARG A 207 -1.82 20.72 -4.45
CA ARG A 207 -3.23 20.31 -4.46
C ARG A 207 -3.39 18.83 -4.20
N PHE A 208 -4.53 18.45 -3.64
CA PHE A 208 -4.84 17.09 -3.24
C PHE A 208 -3.87 16.50 -2.20
N ILE A 209 -3.34 17.36 -1.32
CA ILE A 209 -2.38 16.94 -0.30
C ILE A 209 -3.11 16.34 0.88
N THR A 210 -2.90 15.06 1.11
CA THR A 210 -3.39 14.35 2.28
C THR A 210 -2.72 14.90 3.52
N ASN A 211 -3.53 15.25 4.53
CA ASN A 211 -3.06 15.78 5.80
C ASN A 211 -2.13 17.00 5.66
N GLY A 212 -2.40 17.89 4.70
CA GLY A 212 -1.49 19.00 4.35
C GLY A 212 -1.39 20.12 5.37
N ASP A 213 -2.02 20.02 6.56
CA ASP A 213 -1.74 20.86 7.74
C ASP A 213 -0.92 20.09 8.79
N SER A 214 -0.15 19.08 8.36
CA SER A 214 0.73 18.28 9.20
C SER A 214 1.86 19.11 9.80
N ASP A 215 2.60 18.52 10.74
CA ASP A 215 3.70 19.19 11.45
C ASP A 215 4.96 19.27 10.59
N ILE A 216 5.23 18.24 9.80
CA ILE A 216 6.42 18.09 8.95
C ILE A 216 5.98 17.68 7.54
N HIS A 217 6.49 18.36 6.51
CA HIS A 217 6.16 18.08 5.12
C HIS A 217 7.40 17.68 4.33
N LEU A 218 7.28 16.67 3.48
CA LEU A 218 8.22 16.40 2.39
C LEU A 218 7.67 17.02 1.11
N VAL A 219 8.38 18.02 0.58
CA VAL A 219 7.88 18.87 -0.51
C VAL A 219 8.74 18.69 -1.77
N LEU A 220 8.11 18.32 -2.88
CA LEU A 220 8.76 18.32 -4.20
C LEU A 220 8.67 19.71 -4.80
N ALA A 221 9.81 20.34 -5.11
CA ALA A 221 9.84 21.67 -5.68
C ALA A 221 10.94 21.84 -6.72
N ARG A 222 10.75 22.81 -7.63
CA ARG A 222 11.70 23.16 -8.67
C ARG A 222 12.78 24.08 -8.13
N SER A 223 13.97 23.53 -7.97
CA SER A 223 15.18 24.23 -7.49
C SER A 223 16.05 24.77 -8.63
N GLU A 224 15.86 24.29 -9.86
CA GLU A 224 16.66 24.67 -11.00
C GLU A 224 15.84 25.57 -11.95
N ALA A 225 16.18 26.84 -11.99
CA ALA A 225 15.52 27.80 -12.86
C ALA A 225 15.68 27.42 -14.34
N GLY A 226 14.62 27.60 -15.14
CA GLY A 226 14.62 27.34 -16.58
C GLY A 226 14.50 25.87 -16.99
N THR A 227 14.41 24.93 -16.02
CA THR A 227 14.15 23.51 -16.31
C THR A 227 12.67 23.20 -16.37
N ARG A 228 12.30 22.13 -17.12
CA ARG A 228 10.91 21.65 -17.25
C ARG A 228 10.79 20.13 -17.05
N ASP A 229 11.88 19.44 -16.74
CA ASP A 229 11.92 18.00 -16.52
C ASP A 229 12.22 17.64 -15.06
N GLY A 230 12.25 16.35 -14.75
CA GLY A 230 12.47 15.84 -13.40
C GLY A 230 13.84 16.19 -12.81
N ARG A 231 14.83 16.50 -13.67
CA ARG A 231 16.19 16.91 -13.24
C ARG A 231 16.25 18.30 -12.62
N GLY A 232 15.18 19.08 -12.77
CA GLY A 232 15.07 20.38 -12.12
C GLY A 232 14.44 20.34 -10.73
N LEU A 233 14.05 19.16 -10.25
CA LEU A 233 13.28 18.97 -9.03
C LEU A 233 14.14 18.45 -7.89
N SER A 234 13.97 19.05 -6.72
CA SER A 234 14.60 18.64 -5.47
C SER A 234 13.55 18.40 -4.39
N MET A 235 13.91 17.64 -3.35
CA MET A 235 13.05 17.39 -2.20
C MET A 235 13.43 18.31 -1.05
N PHE A 236 12.44 18.84 -0.38
CA PHE A 236 12.60 19.76 0.75
C PHE A 236 11.83 19.26 1.96
N ILE A 237 12.34 19.59 3.15
CA ILE A 237 11.64 19.44 4.42
C ILE A 237 11.11 20.83 4.80
N TYR A 238 9.80 20.92 5.03
CA TYR A 238 9.16 22.09 5.60
C TYR A 238 8.66 21.75 7.00
N ASP A 239 8.98 22.60 7.98
CA ASP A 239 8.47 22.51 9.36
C ASP A 239 7.35 23.55 9.52
N LYS A 240 6.16 23.11 9.90
CA LYS A 240 4.99 23.97 10.13
C LYS A 240 5.27 25.13 11.10
N ARG A 241 6.22 24.94 12.03
CA ARG A 241 6.64 25.95 13.02
C ARG A 241 7.26 27.20 12.37
N ASP A 242 7.83 27.06 11.17
CA ASP A 242 8.42 28.16 10.40
C ASP A 242 7.36 29.05 9.71
N GLY A 243 6.10 28.60 9.62
CA GLY A 243 5.02 29.34 8.95
C GLY A 243 5.21 29.49 7.45
N GLY A 244 4.37 30.34 6.82
CA GLY A 244 4.43 30.62 5.38
C GLY A 244 3.67 29.63 4.51
N VAL A 245 2.91 28.69 5.08
CA VAL A 245 2.01 27.80 4.38
C VAL A 245 0.61 27.91 4.96
N ASP A 246 -0.35 28.14 4.08
CA ASP A 246 -1.77 28.22 4.44
C ASP A 246 -2.55 27.11 3.74
N VAL A 247 -3.49 26.51 4.46
CA VAL A 247 -4.53 25.65 3.88
C VAL A 247 -5.59 26.56 3.24
N ARG A 248 -5.67 26.57 1.92
CA ARG A 248 -6.68 27.37 1.20
C ARG A 248 -8.06 26.76 1.36
N ARG A 249 -8.14 25.43 1.31
CA ARG A 249 -9.38 24.65 1.48
C ARG A 249 -9.08 23.19 1.72
N ILE A 250 -10.09 22.49 2.23
CA ILE A 250 -10.20 21.03 2.22
C ILE A 250 -11.08 20.65 1.03
N GLU A 251 -10.66 19.67 0.24
CA GLU A 251 -11.42 19.19 -0.92
C GLU A 251 -12.66 18.40 -0.45
N ASN A 252 -13.80 18.68 -1.05
CA ASN A 252 -15.02 17.90 -0.85
C ASN A 252 -14.93 16.62 -1.69
N LYS A 253 -14.85 15.49 -1.02
CA LYS A 253 -14.53 14.18 -1.63
C LYS A 253 -15.72 13.24 -1.58
N MET A 254 -15.66 12.21 -2.42
CA MET A 254 -16.62 11.10 -2.41
C MET A 254 -16.54 10.29 -1.11
N CYS A 255 -15.34 10.16 -0.50
CA CYS A 255 -15.09 9.26 0.62
C CYS A 255 -13.80 9.57 1.38
N ILE A 256 -13.37 8.66 2.28
CA ILE A 256 -12.27 8.86 3.23
C ILE A 256 -12.36 10.25 3.88
N HIS A 257 -13.58 10.60 4.32
CA HIS A 257 -13.89 11.95 4.78
C HIS A 257 -13.08 12.32 6.02
N GLY A 258 -12.76 11.37 6.89
CA GLY A 258 -11.90 11.61 8.05
C GLY A 258 -10.51 12.14 7.72
N SER A 259 -10.03 11.88 6.50
CA SER A 259 -8.74 12.37 6.02
C SER A 259 -8.88 13.74 5.33
N PRO A 260 -8.24 14.82 5.82
CA PRO A 260 -8.26 16.11 5.14
C PRO A 260 -7.37 16.04 3.89
N THR A 261 -7.97 16.26 2.73
CA THR A 261 -7.24 16.45 1.47
C THR A 261 -7.25 17.93 1.14
N THR A 262 -6.09 18.55 1.11
CA THR A 262 -5.96 20.02 1.13
C THR A 262 -5.40 20.59 -0.16
N GLU A 263 -5.71 21.87 -0.38
CA GLU A 263 -4.98 22.75 -1.27
C GLU A 263 -4.12 23.70 -0.43
N LEU A 264 -2.81 23.67 -0.66
CA LEU A 264 -1.81 24.43 0.09
C LEU A 264 -1.27 25.59 -0.72
N VAL A 265 -1.04 26.73 -0.05
CA VAL A 265 -0.39 27.90 -0.64
C VAL A 265 0.88 28.21 0.14
N TYR A 266 2.00 28.09 -0.55
CA TYR A 266 3.33 28.43 -0.05
C TYR A 266 3.64 29.90 -0.36
N LYS A 267 3.93 30.68 0.70
CA LYS A 267 4.22 32.11 0.65
C LYS A 267 5.57 32.37 1.28
N ASN A 268 6.62 32.26 0.49
CA ASN A 268 7.99 32.43 0.97
C ASN A 268 8.34 31.52 2.16
N ALA A 269 7.77 30.31 2.18
CA ALA A 269 7.92 29.37 3.26
C ALA A 269 9.36 28.87 3.37
N LYS A 270 9.93 28.93 4.58
CA LYS A 270 11.28 28.45 4.83
C LYS A 270 11.32 26.93 4.79
N ALA A 271 12.31 26.37 4.11
CA ALA A 271 12.50 24.92 4.00
C ALA A 271 13.98 24.56 3.94
N GLU A 272 14.26 23.29 4.12
CA GLU A 272 15.59 22.70 4.03
C GLU A 272 15.66 21.69 2.92
N LEU A 273 16.81 21.62 2.25
CA LEU A 273 17.05 20.57 1.24
C LEU A 273 17.19 19.20 1.94
N CYS A 274 16.44 18.21 1.47
CA CYS A 274 16.58 16.81 1.86
C CYS A 274 17.40 16.08 0.79
N GLY A 275 18.54 15.54 1.19
CA GLY A 275 19.47 14.90 0.26
C GLY A 275 20.12 15.88 -0.73
N ASP A 276 20.41 15.42 -1.95
CA ASP A 276 21.09 16.20 -2.99
C ASP A 276 20.10 16.91 -3.91
N ARG A 277 20.50 18.08 -4.42
CA ARG A 277 19.74 18.81 -5.44
C ARG A 277 19.57 17.96 -6.71
N LYS A 278 18.46 18.18 -7.43
CA LYS A 278 18.13 17.53 -8.72
C LYS A 278 17.76 16.05 -8.64
N LEU A 279 17.84 15.44 -7.47
CA LEU A 279 17.47 14.03 -7.25
C LEU A 279 16.06 13.86 -6.66
N GLY A 280 15.33 14.95 -6.43
CA GLY A 280 14.02 14.94 -5.78
C GLY A 280 13.04 13.96 -6.39
N LEU A 281 12.76 14.08 -7.70
CA LEU A 281 11.84 13.17 -8.38
C LEU A 281 12.48 11.82 -8.71
N ILE A 282 13.64 11.84 -9.34
CA ILE A 282 14.24 10.64 -9.96
C ILE A 282 14.74 9.60 -8.96
N LYS A 283 14.94 9.99 -7.70
CA LYS A 283 15.40 9.11 -6.63
C LYS A 283 14.47 9.13 -5.41
N TYR A 284 14.27 10.30 -4.78
CA TYR A 284 13.65 10.38 -3.47
C TYR A 284 12.14 10.18 -3.53
N VAL A 285 11.44 10.83 -4.47
CA VAL A 285 10.01 10.62 -4.68
C VAL A 285 9.73 9.21 -5.15
N MET A 286 10.60 8.61 -5.97
CA MET A 286 10.39 7.23 -6.41
C MET A 286 10.47 6.23 -5.25
N ALA A 287 11.39 6.43 -4.30
CA ALA A 287 11.47 5.63 -3.08
C ALA A 287 10.24 5.83 -2.18
N LEU A 288 9.85 7.09 -1.94
CA LEU A 288 8.65 7.48 -1.19
C LEU A 288 7.38 6.85 -1.78
N MET A 289 7.20 6.96 -3.10
CA MET A 289 6.04 6.41 -3.81
C MET A 289 5.97 4.88 -3.75
N ASN A 290 7.09 4.17 -3.71
CA ASN A 290 7.07 2.71 -3.57
C ASN A 290 6.59 2.29 -2.17
N GLY A 291 6.97 3.01 -1.11
CA GLY A 291 6.42 2.83 0.23
C GLY A 291 4.91 3.10 0.26
N ALA A 292 4.49 4.26 -0.24
CA ALA A 292 3.08 4.65 -0.31
C ALA A 292 2.23 3.64 -1.11
N ARG A 293 2.74 3.08 -2.22
CA ARG A 293 2.04 2.04 -3.00
C ARG A 293 1.81 0.77 -2.20
N LEU A 294 2.77 0.36 -1.38
CA LEU A 294 2.62 -0.78 -0.48
C LEU A 294 1.56 -0.48 0.60
N GLY A 295 1.56 0.74 1.17
CA GLY A 295 0.54 1.23 2.09
C GLY A 295 -0.88 1.17 1.48
N ILE A 296 -1.05 1.63 0.23
CA ILE A 296 -2.36 1.55 -0.45
C ILE A 296 -2.77 0.10 -0.75
N ALA A 297 -1.82 -0.79 -1.02
CA ALA A 297 -2.14 -2.22 -1.14
C ALA A 297 -2.64 -2.79 0.19
N ALA A 298 -2.04 -2.41 1.33
CA ALA A 298 -2.49 -2.78 2.67
C ALA A 298 -3.87 -2.19 2.99
N GLN A 299 -4.09 -0.91 2.68
CA GLN A 299 -5.39 -0.26 2.82
C GLN A 299 -6.48 -1.00 2.03
N SER A 300 -6.17 -1.41 0.81
CA SER A 300 -7.10 -2.16 -0.06
C SER A 300 -7.46 -3.52 0.52
N VAL A 301 -6.49 -4.24 1.10
CA VAL A 301 -6.72 -5.52 1.78
C VAL A 301 -7.56 -5.29 3.05
N GLY A 302 -7.30 -4.24 3.82
CA GLY A 302 -8.09 -3.87 5.00
C GLY A 302 -9.56 -3.57 4.64
N ILE A 303 -9.81 -2.77 3.60
CA ILE A 303 -11.18 -2.50 3.11
C ILE A 303 -11.86 -3.80 2.64
N SER A 304 -11.12 -4.71 1.97
CA SER A 304 -11.62 -6.02 1.56
C SER A 304 -11.99 -6.89 2.75
N GLN A 305 -11.17 -6.87 3.82
CA GLN A 305 -11.44 -7.58 5.07
C GLN A 305 -12.72 -7.07 5.75
N ALA A 306 -12.87 -5.74 5.84
CA ALA A 306 -14.08 -5.12 6.38
C ALA A 306 -15.31 -5.49 5.54
N SER A 307 -15.20 -5.42 4.22
CA SER A 307 -16.27 -5.79 3.29
C SER A 307 -16.70 -7.26 3.44
N TYR A 308 -15.74 -8.16 3.61
CA TYR A 308 -16.02 -9.58 3.88
C TYR A 308 -16.77 -9.77 5.19
N ASN A 309 -16.31 -9.10 6.25
CA ASN A 309 -16.92 -9.23 7.58
C ASN A 309 -18.36 -8.73 7.59
N GLU A 310 -18.62 -7.56 7.02
CA GLU A 310 -19.96 -6.96 6.92
C GLU A 310 -20.89 -7.84 6.09
N ALA A 311 -20.45 -8.30 4.91
CA ALA A 311 -21.24 -9.16 4.05
C ALA A 311 -21.59 -10.49 4.73
N LEU A 312 -20.60 -11.12 5.37
CA LEU A 312 -20.79 -12.41 6.05
C LEU A 312 -21.73 -12.29 7.26
N ALA A 313 -21.55 -11.25 8.08
CA ALA A 313 -22.38 -11.01 9.27
C ALA A 313 -23.84 -10.77 8.86
N TYR A 314 -24.06 -9.87 7.90
CA TYR A 314 -25.39 -9.58 7.39
C TYR A 314 -26.07 -10.81 6.77
N ALA A 315 -25.36 -11.59 5.97
CA ALA A 315 -25.92 -12.75 5.30
C ALA A 315 -26.30 -13.89 6.26
N LYS A 316 -25.62 -14.01 7.39
CA LYS A 316 -25.96 -14.98 8.45
C LYS A 316 -27.20 -14.57 9.24
N ASP A 317 -27.37 -13.26 9.48
CA ASP A 317 -28.50 -12.74 10.29
C ASP A 317 -29.78 -12.54 9.46
N ARG A 318 -29.66 -11.99 8.25
CA ARG A 318 -30.80 -11.65 7.39
C ARG A 318 -31.51 -12.90 6.88
N LYS A 319 -32.84 -12.96 7.11
CA LYS A 319 -33.68 -14.07 6.64
C LYS A 319 -34.61 -13.61 5.52
N GLN A 320 -34.73 -14.42 4.47
CA GLN A 320 -35.72 -14.29 3.41
C GLN A 320 -36.18 -15.70 2.98
N PHE A 321 -37.39 -15.83 2.53
CA PHE A 321 -37.97 -17.13 2.10
C PHE A 321 -37.79 -18.24 3.16
N GLY A 322 -37.87 -17.86 4.45
CA GLY A 322 -37.84 -18.79 5.57
C GLY A 322 -36.47 -19.25 6.06
N LYS A 323 -35.37 -18.78 5.47
CA LYS A 323 -34.00 -19.15 5.85
C LYS A 323 -33.02 -17.97 5.77
N ALA A 324 -31.83 -18.11 6.37
CA ALA A 324 -30.79 -17.11 6.28
C ALA A 324 -30.33 -16.97 4.82
N ILE A 325 -30.03 -15.73 4.38
CA ILE A 325 -29.68 -15.51 2.97
C ILE A 325 -28.34 -16.15 2.58
N ILE A 326 -27.45 -16.39 3.54
CA ILE A 326 -26.19 -17.13 3.32
C ILE A 326 -26.43 -18.56 2.75
N GLU A 327 -27.61 -19.14 2.96
CA GLU A 327 -27.96 -20.47 2.46
C GLU A 327 -28.34 -20.50 0.97
N PHE A 328 -28.45 -19.34 0.32
CA PHE A 328 -28.71 -19.27 -1.12
C PHE A 328 -27.42 -19.31 -1.93
N PRO A 329 -27.34 -20.16 -2.98
CA PRO A 329 -26.14 -20.31 -3.81
C PRO A 329 -25.59 -18.98 -4.35
N ALA A 330 -26.44 -18.11 -4.87
CA ALA A 330 -26.04 -16.80 -5.39
C ALA A 330 -25.45 -15.87 -4.31
N VAL A 331 -25.81 -16.03 -3.03
CA VAL A 331 -25.27 -15.23 -1.93
C VAL A 331 -23.96 -15.80 -1.44
N TYR A 332 -23.88 -17.12 -1.17
CA TYR A 332 -22.62 -17.69 -0.69
C TYR A 332 -21.54 -17.67 -1.78
N GLU A 333 -21.89 -17.67 -3.08
CA GLU A 333 -20.94 -17.45 -4.16
C GLU A 333 -20.27 -16.07 -4.05
N MET A 334 -21.05 -14.98 -3.91
CA MET A 334 -20.51 -13.63 -3.73
C MET A 334 -19.58 -13.55 -2.53
N ILE A 335 -19.98 -14.08 -1.37
CA ILE A 335 -19.17 -14.08 -0.15
C ILE A 335 -17.88 -14.88 -0.33
N SER A 336 -17.96 -16.04 -0.98
CA SER A 336 -16.79 -16.87 -1.27
C SER A 336 -15.82 -16.17 -2.25
N ASN A 337 -16.34 -15.43 -3.22
CA ASN A 337 -15.54 -14.63 -4.15
C ASN A 337 -14.83 -13.47 -3.44
N ILE A 338 -15.51 -12.78 -2.51
CA ILE A 338 -14.88 -11.75 -1.66
C ILE A 338 -13.73 -12.38 -0.86
N LYS A 339 -13.98 -13.51 -0.17
CA LYS A 339 -12.97 -14.19 0.65
C LYS A 339 -11.77 -14.66 -0.18
N ALA A 340 -12.01 -15.26 -1.33
CA ALA A 340 -10.94 -15.77 -2.20
C ALA A 340 -10.05 -14.65 -2.74
N LYS A 341 -10.63 -13.53 -3.18
CA LYS A 341 -9.89 -12.34 -3.61
C LYS A 341 -9.11 -11.70 -2.46
N LEU A 342 -9.71 -11.65 -1.27
CA LEU A 342 -9.05 -11.15 -0.05
C LEU A 342 -7.82 -11.99 0.31
N ASP A 343 -7.94 -13.32 0.36
CA ASP A 343 -6.84 -14.20 0.74
C ASP A 343 -5.71 -14.19 -0.30
N ALA A 344 -6.05 -14.20 -1.58
CA ALA A 344 -5.07 -14.08 -2.66
C ALA A 344 -4.38 -12.71 -2.66
N GLY A 345 -5.14 -11.64 -2.40
CA GLY A 345 -4.61 -10.28 -2.28
C GLY A 345 -3.69 -10.12 -1.08
N ARG A 346 -4.05 -10.71 0.05
CA ARG A 346 -3.22 -10.74 1.27
C ARG A 346 -1.92 -11.49 1.01
N ALA A 347 -1.97 -12.65 0.38
CA ALA A 347 -0.75 -13.41 0.04
C ALA A 347 0.21 -12.59 -0.83
N LEU A 348 -0.30 -11.85 -1.84
CA LEU A 348 0.51 -10.97 -2.67
C LEU A 348 1.07 -9.79 -1.88
N LEU A 349 0.27 -9.15 -1.04
CA LEU A 349 0.68 -8.02 -0.20
C LEU A 349 1.87 -8.40 0.70
N TYR A 350 1.72 -9.47 1.47
CA TYR A 350 2.76 -9.89 2.43
C TYR A 350 4.00 -10.46 1.77
N GLN A 351 3.85 -11.14 0.64
CA GLN A 351 5.02 -11.55 -0.13
C GLN A 351 5.80 -10.34 -0.65
N THR A 352 5.12 -9.29 -1.08
CA THR A 352 5.73 -8.04 -1.53
C THR A 352 6.41 -7.31 -0.38
N SER A 353 5.75 -7.17 0.77
CA SER A 353 6.31 -6.49 1.94
C SER A 353 7.59 -7.17 2.45
N ARG A 354 7.63 -8.50 2.47
CA ARG A 354 8.85 -9.27 2.83
C ARG A 354 10.01 -9.03 1.87
N TYR A 355 9.75 -8.86 0.57
CA TYR A 355 10.79 -8.50 -0.40
C TYR A 355 11.33 -7.09 -0.14
N VAL A 356 10.43 -6.17 0.21
CA VAL A 356 10.81 -4.78 0.56
C VAL A 356 11.64 -4.76 1.83
N ASP A 357 11.26 -5.50 2.87
CA ASP A 357 12.01 -5.58 4.14
C ASP A 357 13.46 -6.01 3.92
N ILE A 358 13.68 -7.10 3.18
CA ILE A 358 15.03 -7.66 3.01
C ILE A 358 15.95 -6.69 2.29
N TYR A 359 15.51 -6.09 1.16
CA TYR A 359 16.41 -5.20 0.44
C TYR A 359 16.65 -3.89 1.20
N LYS A 360 15.63 -3.33 1.86
CA LYS A 360 15.78 -2.08 2.64
C LYS A 360 16.64 -2.28 3.88
N ALA A 361 16.51 -3.39 4.58
CA ALA A 361 17.38 -3.70 5.71
C ALA A 361 18.85 -3.85 5.28
N LEU A 362 19.10 -4.47 4.12
CA LEU A 362 20.45 -4.58 3.57
C LEU A 362 20.97 -3.21 3.09
N ASP A 363 20.13 -2.35 2.52
CA ASP A 363 20.50 -0.97 2.17
C ASP A 363 20.86 -0.15 3.42
N ASP A 364 20.13 -0.32 4.52
CA ASP A 364 20.44 0.33 5.80
C ASP A 364 21.76 -0.17 6.39
N ILE A 365 22.02 -1.47 6.36
CA ILE A 365 23.29 -2.06 6.77
C ILE A 365 24.45 -1.51 5.91
N ALA A 366 24.23 -1.35 4.60
CA ALA A 366 25.23 -0.83 3.67
C ALA A 366 25.69 0.60 3.99
N ARG A 367 24.91 1.38 4.72
CA ARG A 367 25.30 2.73 5.20
C ARG A 367 26.36 2.67 6.32
N SER A 368 26.37 1.61 7.11
CA SER A 368 27.28 1.44 8.25
C SER A 368 28.51 0.58 7.95
N ARG A 369 28.40 -0.39 7.03
CA ARG A 369 29.49 -1.29 6.61
C ARG A 369 29.32 -1.76 5.17
N LYS A 370 30.40 -2.29 4.59
CA LYS A 370 30.29 -2.97 3.29
C LYS A 370 29.52 -4.28 3.42
N LEU A 371 28.60 -4.53 2.50
CA LEU A 371 27.92 -5.82 2.37
C LEU A 371 28.89 -6.90 1.89
N THR A 372 28.71 -8.12 2.37
CA THR A 372 29.38 -9.29 1.82
C THR A 372 28.94 -9.56 0.36
N PRO A 373 29.66 -10.39 -0.41
CA PRO A 373 29.20 -10.77 -1.75
C PRO A 373 27.79 -11.39 -1.76
N GLU A 374 27.49 -12.24 -0.78
CA GLU A 374 26.21 -12.93 -0.59
C GLU A 374 25.10 -11.93 -0.25
N GLU A 375 25.32 -11.04 0.73
CA GLU A 375 24.39 -9.97 1.10
C GLU A 375 24.11 -9.04 -0.08
N ARG A 376 25.12 -8.73 -0.89
CA ARG A 376 24.95 -7.89 -2.08
C ARG A 376 24.12 -8.57 -3.17
N ALA A 377 24.30 -9.88 -3.34
CA ALA A 377 23.50 -10.67 -4.27
C ALA A 377 22.05 -10.77 -3.79
N GLU A 378 21.84 -10.98 -2.48
CA GLU A 378 20.54 -11.00 -1.82
C GLU A 378 19.83 -9.64 -1.98
N GLN A 379 20.50 -8.55 -1.66
CA GLN A 379 19.97 -7.18 -1.80
C GLN A 379 19.49 -6.91 -3.24
N LYS A 380 20.31 -7.21 -4.26
CA LYS A 380 19.94 -7.03 -5.67
C LYS A 380 18.74 -7.87 -6.09
N LYS A 381 18.67 -9.13 -5.61
CA LYS A 381 17.56 -10.05 -5.90
C LYS A 381 16.26 -9.49 -5.34
N PHE A 382 16.26 -9.15 -4.06
CA PHE A 382 15.04 -8.70 -3.39
C PHE A 382 14.63 -7.28 -3.81
N ALA A 383 15.56 -6.39 -4.11
CA ALA A 383 15.25 -5.09 -4.69
C ALA A 383 14.52 -5.22 -6.04
N LYS A 384 14.96 -6.13 -6.91
CA LYS A 384 14.31 -6.39 -8.20
C LYS A 384 12.93 -7.03 -8.03
N LEU A 385 12.77 -7.97 -7.09
CA LEU A 385 11.48 -8.57 -6.76
C LEU A 385 10.52 -7.52 -6.20
N ALA A 386 10.97 -6.67 -5.28
CA ALA A 386 10.15 -5.60 -4.71
C ALA A 386 9.70 -4.59 -5.78
N ASP A 387 10.61 -4.16 -6.68
CA ASP A 387 10.29 -3.23 -7.77
C ASP A 387 9.24 -3.81 -8.76
N ALA A 388 9.30 -5.12 -9.02
CA ALA A 388 8.32 -5.79 -9.86
C ALA A 388 6.97 -6.02 -9.12
N PHE A 389 6.99 -6.47 -7.87
CA PHE A 389 5.79 -6.88 -7.15
C PHE A 389 4.99 -5.72 -6.57
N THR A 390 5.61 -4.60 -6.20
CA THR A 390 4.91 -3.43 -5.64
C THR A 390 3.80 -2.90 -6.54
N PRO A 391 4.03 -2.63 -7.86
CA PRO A 391 2.94 -2.20 -8.73
C PRO A 391 1.86 -3.28 -8.90
N LEU A 392 2.23 -4.56 -8.88
CA LEU A 392 1.27 -5.66 -8.97
C LEU A 392 0.39 -5.71 -7.70
N ALA A 393 1.01 -5.63 -6.51
CA ALA A 393 0.30 -5.63 -5.23
C ALA A 393 -0.66 -4.45 -5.11
N LYS A 394 -0.22 -3.23 -5.46
CA LYS A 394 -1.05 -2.03 -5.40
C LYS A 394 -2.23 -2.12 -6.36
N GLY A 395 -2.01 -2.42 -7.63
CA GLY A 395 -3.07 -2.40 -8.62
C GLY A 395 -4.08 -3.52 -8.44
N MET A 396 -3.65 -4.78 -8.25
CA MET A 396 -4.55 -5.92 -8.07
C MET A 396 -5.41 -5.77 -6.81
N ASN A 397 -4.80 -5.41 -5.66
CA ASN A 397 -5.55 -5.24 -4.42
C ASN A 397 -6.53 -4.07 -4.49
N SER A 398 -6.16 -2.95 -5.14
CA SER A 398 -7.06 -1.81 -5.33
C SER A 398 -8.29 -2.18 -6.16
N GLU A 399 -8.13 -2.93 -7.24
CA GLU A 399 -9.25 -3.40 -8.05
C GLU A 399 -10.13 -4.41 -7.28
N TYR A 400 -9.52 -5.30 -6.51
CA TYR A 400 -10.26 -6.27 -5.69
C TYR A 400 -11.01 -5.60 -4.55
N ALA A 401 -10.44 -4.56 -3.90
CA ALA A 401 -11.15 -3.80 -2.88
C ALA A 401 -12.44 -3.17 -3.45
N ASN A 402 -12.37 -2.59 -4.64
CA ASN A 402 -13.55 -2.04 -5.32
C ASN A 402 -14.61 -3.10 -5.62
N GLN A 403 -14.20 -4.29 -6.12
CA GLN A 403 -15.11 -5.39 -6.40
C GLN A 403 -15.72 -5.98 -5.13
N ASN A 404 -14.90 -6.19 -4.09
CA ASN A 404 -15.34 -6.75 -2.82
C ASN A 404 -16.33 -5.84 -2.10
N ALA A 405 -16.08 -4.53 -2.10
CA ALA A 405 -16.99 -3.55 -1.52
C ALA A 405 -18.30 -3.41 -2.32
N TYR A 406 -18.24 -3.52 -3.66
CA TYR A 406 -19.43 -3.61 -4.51
C TYR A 406 -20.28 -4.84 -4.15
N ASP A 407 -19.67 -6.02 -4.06
CA ASP A 407 -20.36 -7.26 -3.73
C ASP A 407 -20.91 -7.22 -2.28
N CYS A 408 -20.22 -6.55 -1.37
CA CYS A 408 -20.71 -6.32 0.00
C CYS A 408 -22.05 -5.56 0.00
N ILE A 409 -22.15 -4.46 -0.75
CA ILE A 409 -23.43 -3.75 -0.92
C ILE A 409 -24.48 -4.66 -1.55
N GLN A 410 -24.10 -5.44 -2.56
CA GLN A 410 -25.02 -6.33 -3.27
C GLN A 410 -25.61 -7.40 -2.33
N VAL A 411 -24.80 -7.97 -1.42
CA VAL A 411 -25.25 -8.91 -0.38
C VAL A 411 -26.27 -8.26 0.57
N HIS A 412 -26.07 -6.99 0.93
CA HIS A 412 -27.00 -6.24 1.78
C HIS A 412 -28.31 -5.85 1.06
N GLY A 413 -28.32 -5.84 -0.29
CA GLY A 413 -29.47 -5.40 -1.07
C GLY A 413 -29.82 -3.94 -0.78
N GLY A 414 -31.12 -3.62 -0.65
CA GLY A 414 -31.57 -2.25 -0.38
C GLY A 414 -31.01 -1.65 0.91
N SER A 415 -30.75 -2.45 1.94
CA SER A 415 -30.10 -2.00 3.19
C SER A 415 -28.69 -1.47 2.92
N GLY A 416 -27.93 -2.08 2.00
CA GLY A 416 -26.57 -1.64 1.67
C GLY A 416 -26.46 -0.28 0.98
N PHE A 417 -27.57 0.26 0.54
CA PHE A 417 -27.65 1.61 -0.04
C PHE A 417 -27.97 2.71 1.00
N MET A 418 -28.28 2.31 2.24
CA MET A 418 -28.60 3.23 3.33
C MET A 418 -27.34 3.56 4.13
N LEU A 419 -27.27 4.81 4.62
CA LEU A 419 -26.10 5.31 5.35
C LEU A 419 -25.90 4.64 6.73
N GLU A 420 -26.92 3.98 7.26
CA GLU A 420 -26.85 3.25 8.53
C GLU A 420 -26.00 1.96 8.47
N TYR A 421 -25.58 1.53 7.26
CA TYR A 421 -24.78 0.33 7.06
C TYR A 421 -23.38 0.70 6.56
N ALA A 422 -22.35 0.18 7.20
CA ALA A 422 -20.95 0.49 6.87
C ALA A 422 -20.56 0.15 5.42
N CYS A 423 -21.20 -0.81 4.78
CA CYS A 423 -20.86 -1.28 3.43
C CYS A 423 -20.90 -0.16 2.37
N GLN A 424 -21.77 0.85 2.50
CA GLN A 424 -21.78 1.99 1.58
C GLN A 424 -20.53 2.87 1.77
N ARG A 425 -20.04 3.08 3.01
CA ARG A 425 -18.79 3.79 3.29
C ARG A 425 -17.61 3.03 2.72
N LEU A 426 -17.52 1.72 2.98
CA LEU A 426 -16.46 0.86 2.44
C LEU A 426 -16.37 0.92 0.91
N TYR A 427 -17.52 0.95 0.21
CA TYR A 427 -17.56 1.07 -1.25
C TYR A 427 -17.07 2.44 -1.73
N ARG A 428 -17.46 3.51 -1.05
CA ARG A 428 -16.95 4.86 -1.36
C ARG A 428 -15.45 4.94 -1.11
N ASP A 429 -14.98 4.44 0.04
CA ASP A 429 -13.56 4.44 0.44
C ASP A 429 -12.70 3.62 -0.52
N ALA A 430 -13.16 2.46 -0.96
CA ALA A 430 -12.43 1.62 -1.91
C ALA A 430 -12.13 2.35 -3.23
N ARG A 431 -13.00 3.28 -3.66
CA ARG A 431 -12.88 3.87 -5.01
C ARG A 431 -11.58 4.63 -5.23
N ILE A 432 -11.05 5.31 -4.23
CA ILE A 432 -9.83 6.10 -4.37
C ILE A 432 -8.58 5.23 -4.53
N THR A 433 -8.58 4.02 -3.99
CA THR A 433 -7.40 3.14 -3.93
C THR A 433 -6.83 2.82 -5.31
N SER A 434 -7.65 2.77 -6.36
CA SER A 434 -7.22 2.55 -7.74
C SER A 434 -6.80 3.83 -8.48
N ILE A 435 -6.83 4.99 -7.81
CA ILE A 435 -6.55 6.31 -8.40
C ILE A 435 -5.27 6.92 -7.84
N TYR A 436 -5.21 7.17 -6.51
CA TYR A 436 -4.08 7.87 -5.91
C TYR A 436 -2.83 6.98 -5.78
N GLU A 437 -1.68 7.59 -5.49
CA GLU A 437 -0.36 6.96 -5.46
C GLU A 437 0.00 6.21 -6.78
N GLY A 438 -0.49 6.76 -7.88
CA GLY A 438 -0.44 6.19 -9.21
C GLY A 438 -1.65 5.32 -9.53
N THR A 439 -2.39 5.70 -10.58
CA THR A 439 -3.55 4.95 -11.06
C THR A 439 -3.19 3.50 -11.40
N THR A 440 -4.19 2.63 -11.51
CA THR A 440 -3.97 1.24 -11.98
C THR A 440 -3.25 1.22 -13.34
N GLN A 441 -3.49 2.21 -14.22
CA GLN A 441 -2.76 2.35 -15.48
C GLN A 441 -1.27 2.61 -15.26
N LEU A 442 -0.90 3.44 -14.28
CA LEU A 442 0.51 3.68 -13.95
C LEU A 442 1.17 2.44 -13.31
N GLN A 443 0.43 1.64 -12.54
CA GLN A 443 0.92 0.34 -12.06
C GLN A 443 1.17 -0.61 -13.25
N THR A 444 0.27 -0.64 -14.21
CA THR A 444 0.43 -1.41 -15.45
C THR A 444 1.69 -0.98 -16.22
N VAL A 445 1.88 0.33 -16.41
CA VAL A 445 3.09 0.89 -17.07
C VAL A 445 4.37 0.52 -16.31
N ALA A 446 4.35 0.51 -14.99
CA ALA A 446 5.50 0.10 -14.19
C ALA A 446 5.81 -1.40 -14.32
N ALA A 447 4.77 -2.25 -14.38
CA ALA A 447 4.90 -3.70 -14.45
C ALA A 447 5.21 -4.23 -15.86
N ILE A 448 4.73 -3.57 -16.94
CA ILE A 448 4.75 -4.14 -18.29
C ILE A 448 6.15 -4.50 -18.78
N ARG A 449 7.18 -3.73 -18.40
CA ARG A 449 8.59 -4.05 -18.73
C ARG A 449 9.03 -5.38 -18.13
N TYR A 450 8.60 -5.71 -16.91
CA TYR A 450 8.93 -6.98 -16.24
C TYR A 450 8.12 -8.15 -16.81
N ILE A 451 6.91 -7.87 -17.31
CA ILE A 451 6.09 -8.86 -18.03
C ILE A 451 6.75 -9.21 -19.35
N THR A 452 7.05 -8.21 -20.17
CA THR A 452 7.53 -8.43 -21.55
C THR A 452 9.00 -8.85 -21.64
N ASN A 453 9.82 -8.55 -20.64
CA ASN A 453 11.24 -9.00 -20.61
C ASN A 453 11.40 -10.42 -20.01
N GLY A 454 10.31 -11.08 -19.60
CA GLY A 454 10.32 -12.44 -19.08
C GLY A 454 10.64 -12.57 -17.59
N PHE A 455 10.76 -11.47 -16.84
CA PHE A 455 11.06 -11.54 -15.41
C PHE A 455 9.98 -12.26 -14.63
N TYR A 456 8.70 -11.89 -14.82
CA TYR A 456 7.60 -12.60 -14.15
C TYR A 456 7.48 -14.06 -14.61
N SER A 457 7.73 -14.36 -15.89
CA SER A 457 7.73 -15.75 -16.36
C SER A 457 8.78 -16.60 -15.63
N SER A 458 9.98 -16.02 -15.35
CA SER A 458 10.99 -16.69 -14.53
C SER A 458 10.56 -16.89 -13.08
N VAL A 459 9.93 -15.88 -12.45
CA VAL A 459 9.42 -15.99 -11.07
C VAL A 459 8.29 -17.00 -10.97
N ILE A 460 7.38 -17.03 -11.95
CA ILE A 460 6.30 -18.02 -12.04
C ILE A 460 6.88 -19.42 -12.14
N GLN A 461 7.92 -19.61 -12.97
CA GLN A 461 8.62 -20.90 -13.09
C GLN A 461 9.29 -21.32 -11.76
N ASP A 462 9.87 -20.36 -11.02
CA ASP A 462 10.41 -20.65 -9.68
C ASP A 462 9.29 -21.12 -8.73
N PHE A 463 8.11 -20.51 -8.79
CA PHE A 463 6.96 -20.93 -7.99
C PHE A 463 6.43 -22.31 -8.39
N GLU A 464 6.42 -22.65 -9.69
CA GLU A 464 6.04 -23.96 -10.19
C GLU A 464 6.93 -25.11 -9.67
N ASN A 465 8.17 -24.78 -9.29
CA ASN A 465 9.13 -25.74 -8.73
C ASN A 465 8.99 -25.92 -7.20
N ILE A 466 8.14 -25.12 -6.53
CA ILE A 466 7.87 -25.29 -5.09
C ILE A 466 6.97 -26.52 -4.92
N PRO A 467 7.39 -27.49 -4.09
CA PRO A 467 6.58 -28.70 -3.86
C PRO A 467 5.18 -28.38 -3.31
N THR A 468 4.16 -29.06 -3.83
CA THR A 468 2.82 -29.06 -3.29
C THR A 468 2.41 -30.47 -2.86
N THR A 469 1.30 -30.62 -2.14
CA THR A 469 0.75 -31.92 -1.78
C THR A 469 -0.09 -32.52 -2.90
N ALA A 470 -0.25 -33.86 -2.91
CA ALA A 470 -1.04 -34.57 -3.93
C ALA A 470 -2.49 -34.02 -4.06
N GLU A 471 -3.05 -33.52 -2.96
CA GLU A 471 -4.36 -32.87 -2.92
C GLU A 471 -4.46 -31.65 -3.85
N PHE A 472 -3.35 -30.90 -3.98
CA PHE A 472 -3.32 -29.64 -4.72
C PHE A 472 -2.61 -29.70 -6.07
N GLU A 473 -2.10 -30.87 -6.51
CA GLU A 473 -1.41 -31.02 -7.80
C GLU A 473 -2.28 -30.59 -8.98
N SER A 474 -3.58 -30.89 -8.97
CA SER A 474 -4.50 -30.48 -10.04
C SER A 474 -4.64 -28.95 -10.17
N TYR A 475 -4.52 -28.21 -9.07
CA TYR A 475 -4.50 -26.74 -9.13
C TYR A 475 -3.20 -26.22 -9.72
N LEU A 476 -2.06 -26.83 -9.36
CA LEU A 476 -0.77 -26.47 -9.95
C LEU A 476 -0.78 -26.66 -11.48
N ASP A 477 -1.36 -27.76 -11.97
CA ASP A 477 -1.48 -28.02 -13.42
C ASP A 477 -2.34 -26.95 -14.12
N ARG A 478 -3.44 -26.53 -13.50
CA ARG A 478 -4.28 -25.44 -14.02
C ARG A 478 -3.54 -24.12 -14.06
N ILE A 479 -2.78 -23.80 -13.01
CA ILE A 479 -1.98 -22.57 -12.94
C ILE A 479 -0.88 -22.59 -14.00
N LYS A 480 -0.21 -23.71 -14.25
CA LYS A 480 0.76 -23.88 -15.35
C LYS A 480 0.11 -23.67 -16.72
N ALA A 481 -1.11 -24.17 -16.92
CA ALA A 481 -1.85 -23.93 -18.17
C ALA A 481 -2.15 -22.43 -18.37
N MET A 482 -2.51 -21.71 -17.31
CA MET A 482 -2.68 -20.24 -17.34
C MET A 482 -1.35 -19.53 -17.69
N ALA A 483 -0.22 -19.95 -17.10
CA ALA A 483 1.10 -19.41 -17.42
C ALA A 483 1.49 -19.62 -18.89
N GLY A 484 1.12 -20.77 -19.47
CA GLY A 484 1.29 -21.03 -20.90
C GLY A 484 0.54 -20.01 -21.78
N LYS A 485 -0.70 -19.67 -21.42
CA LYS A 485 -1.49 -18.64 -22.12
C LYS A 485 -0.90 -17.24 -22.00
N LEU A 486 -0.40 -16.89 -20.81
CA LEU A 486 0.32 -15.62 -20.60
C LEU A 486 1.56 -15.53 -21.51
N ASN A 487 2.39 -16.56 -21.53
CA ASN A 487 3.59 -16.57 -22.36
C ASN A 487 3.26 -16.50 -23.86
N ALA A 488 2.21 -17.18 -24.32
CA ALA A 488 1.72 -17.08 -25.70
C ALA A 488 1.24 -15.65 -26.02
N SER A 489 0.51 -15.01 -25.10
CA SER A 489 0.04 -13.63 -25.26
C SER A 489 1.21 -12.63 -25.33
N ILE A 490 2.23 -12.79 -24.46
CA ILE A 490 3.44 -11.96 -24.50
C ILE A 490 4.16 -12.11 -25.84
N ALA A 491 4.33 -13.33 -26.32
CA ALA A 491 4.96 -13.60 -27.62
C ALA A 491 4.22 -12.92 -28.77
N ALA A 492 2.89 -13.10 -28.85
CA ALA A 492 2.06 -12.51 -29.90
C ALA A 492 2.13 -10.97 -29.94
N VAL A 493 2.07 -10.33 -28.77
CA VAL A 493 2.16 -8.86 -28.69
C VAL A 493 3.57 -8.35 -29.08
N LYS A 494 4.63 -9.08 -28.74
CA LYS A 494 6.02 -8.72 -29.12
C LYS A 494 6.26 -8.92 -30.62
N GLU A 495 5.78 -10.01 -31.19
CA GLU A 495 5.91 -10.30 -32.63
C GLU A 495 5.22 -9.27 -33.53
N ALA A 496 4.20 -8.61 -33.02
CA ALA A 496 3.51 -7.55 -33.75
C ALA A 496 4.37 -6.28 -33.96
N GLU A 497 5.46 -6.10 -33.22
CA GLU A 497 6.37 -4.93 -33.27
C GLU A 497 5.67 -3.57 -33.28
N ASN A 498 4.48 -3.49 -32.63
CA ASN A 498 3.62 -2.30 -32.59
C ASN A 498 3.47 -1.81 -31.15
N GLN A 499 4.02 -0.64 -30.84
CA GLN A 499 3.98 -0.06 -29.49
C GLN A 499 2.55 0.25 -29.03
N GLU A 500 1.69 0.77 -29.90
CA GLU A 500 0.30 1.08 -29.56
C GLU A 500 -0.50 -0.20 -29.23
N LEU A 501 -0.23 -1.29 -29.95
CA LEU A 501 -0.80 -2.59 -29.66
C LEU A 501 -0.30 -3.14 -28.31
N LEU A 502 0.97 -2.98 -27.99
CA LEU A 502 1.52 -3.32 -26.68
C LEU A 502 0.82 -2.50 -25.59
N ASP A 503 0.67 -1.20 -25.78
CA ASP A 503 0.09 -0.30 -24.78
C ASP A 503 -1.38 -0.68 -24.48
N ILE A 504 -2.20 -0.97 -25.49
CA ILE A 504 -3.59 -1.37 -25.29
C ILE A 504 -3.71 -2.77 -24.67
N CYS A 505 -2.80 -3.68 -24.98
CA CYS A 505 -2.75 -5.03 -24.40
C CYS A 505 -2.17 -5.06 -22.99
N SER A 506 -1.48 -4.00 -22.54
CA SER A 506 -0.71 -3.99 -21.29
C SER A 506 -1.57 -4.31 -20.07
N ARG A 507 -2.78 -3.76 -19.96
CA ARG A 507 -3.67 -4.03 -18.84
C ARG A 507 -4.10 -5.51 -18.81
N HIS A 508 -4.39 -6.09 -19.97
CA HIS A 508 -4.77 -7.49 -20.08
C HIS A 508 -3.64 -8.44 -19.67
N LEU A 509 -2.41 -8.16 -20.12
CA LEU A 509 -1.21 -8.88 -19.69
C LEU A 509 -0.94 -8.73 -18.19
N TYR A 510 -1.18 -7.55 -17.65
CA TYR A 510 -1.04 -7.25 -16.23
C TYR A 510 -2.04 -8.07 -15.40
N ASP A 511 -3.32 -8.08 -15.77
CA ASP A 511 -4.37 -8.83 -15.06
C ASP A 511 -4.11 -10.34 -15.10
N MET A 512 -3.66 -10.89 -16.25
CA MET A 512 -3.23 -12.28 -16.36
C MET A 512 -2.06 -12.60 -15.43
N THR A 513 -1.04 -11.76 -15.43
CA THR A 513 0.16 -11.93 -14.58
C THR A 513 -0.22 -11.91 -13.11
N GLY A 514 -1.03 -10.94 -12.68
CA GLY A 514 -1.50 -10.82 -11.30
C GLY A 514 -2.29 -12.06 -10.87
N SER A 515 -3.23 -12.50 -11.68
CA SER A 515 -4.06 -13.68 -11.40
C SER A 515 -3.21 -14.96 -11.22
N ILE A 516 -2.19 -15.15 -12.05
CA ILE A 516 -1.29 -16.32 -11.99
C ILE A 516 -0.39 -16.25 -10.75
N VAL A 517 0.24 -15.11 -10.50
CA VAL A 517 1.12 -14.93 -9.33
C VAL A 517 0.34 -15.14 -8.02
N MET A 518 -0.85 -14.55 -7.90
CA MET A 518 -1.70 -14.71 -6.72
C MET A 518 -2.19 -16.14 -6.55
N SER A 519 -2.48 -16.85 -7.64
CA SER A 519 -2.84 -18.28 -7.59
C SER A 519 -1.70 -19.14 -7.03
N HIS A 520 -0.46 -18.88 -7.43
CA HIS A 520 0.71 -19.58 -6.90
C HIS A 520 0.95 -19.29 -5.42
N LEU A 521 0.84 -18.02 -5.00
CA LEU A 521 1.03 -17.64 -3.61
C LEU A 521 -0.05 -18.27 -2.71
N LEU A 522 -1.31 -18.25 -3.16
CA LEU A 522 -2.40 -18.88 -2.42
C LEU A 522 -2.28 -20.41 -2.40
N LEU A 523 -1.78 -21.03 -3.48
CA LEU A 523 -1.46 -22.47 -3.50
C LEU A 523 -0.39 -22.81 -2.45
N GLN A 524 0.66 -22.00 -2.32
CA GLN A 524 1.70 -22.20 -1.30
C GLN A 524 1.13 -22.07 0.12
N ASN A 525 0.24 -21.11 0.35
CA ASN A 525 -0.44 -20.93 1.63
C ASN A 525 -1.36 -22.12 1.93
N ALA A 526 -2.17 -22.58 0.96
CA ALA A 526 -3.04 -23.75 1.11
C ALA A 526 -2.25 -25.05 1.36
N THR A 527 -1.09 -25.20 0.73
CA THR A 527 -0.20 -26.36 0.97
C THR A 527 0.31 -26.41 2.42
N LYS A 528 0.51 -25.26 3.06
CA LYS A 528 1.00 -25.15 4.44
C LYS A 528 -0.11 -25.16 5.49
N ALA A 529 -1.26 -24.57 5.18
CA ALA A 529 -2.41 -24.42 6.07
C ALA A 529 -3.73 -24.66 5.30
N PRO A 530 -4.02 -25.91 4.90
CA PRO A 530 -5.20 -26.24 4.10
C PRO A 530 -6.51 -25.86 4.79
N GLU A 531 -6.58 -25.95 6.12
CA GLU A 531 -7.76 -25.59 6.91
C GLU A 531 -8.14 -24.12 6.76
N LEU A 532 -7.18 -23.23 6.49
CA LEU A 532 -7.42 -21.80 6.27
C LEU A 532 -7.69 -21.48 4.79
N PHE A 533 -6.95 -22.09 3.86
CA PHE A 533 -6.86 -21.59 2.50
C PHE A 533 -7.40 -22.51 1.40
N ALA A 534 -7.68 -23.79 1.66
CA ALA A 534 -8.10 -24.73 0.60
C ALA A 534 -9.38 -24.29 -0.12
N LYS A 535 -10.36 -23.75 0.62
CA LYS A 535 -11.62 -23.25 0.02
C LYS A 535 -11.38 -22.02 -0.84
N SER A 536 -10.59 -21.06 -0.33
CA SER A 536 -10.22 -19.85 -1.07
C SER A 536 -9.40 -20.18 -2.30
N LEU A 537 -8.47 -21.14 -2.24
CA LEU A 537 -7.71 -21.61 -3.40
C LEU A 537 -8.63 -22.13 -4.50
N ASN A 538 -9.58 -23.02 -4.17
CA ASN A 538 -10.52 -23.56 -5.15
C ASN A 538 -11.33 -22.45 -5.86
N VAL A 539 -11.88 -21.52 -5.07
CA VAL A 539 -12.66 -20.40 -5.63
C VAL A 539 -11.78 -19.48 -6.45
N TYR A 540 -10.60 -19.12 -5.92
CA TYR A 540 -9.72 -18.17 -6.59
C TYR A 540 -9.17 -18.70 -7.91
N VAL A 541 -8.74 -19.98 -7.99
CA VAL A 541 -8.24 -20.58 -9.25
C VAL A 541 -9.33 -20.60 -10.32
N ASN A 542 -10.60 -20.83 -9.95
CA ASN A 542 -11.71 -20.73 -10.90
C ASN A 542 -11.88 -19.31 -11.45
N LEU A 543 -11.79 -18.29 -10.59
CA LEU A 543 -11.84 -16.88 -11.00
C LEU A 543 -10.65 -16.49 -11.87
N ALA A 544 -9.46 -16.88 -11.47
CA ALA A 544 -8.20 -16.57 -12.16
C ALA A 544 -8.16 -17.21 -13.55
N GLU A 545 -8.57 -18.48 -13.68
CA GLU A 545 -8.65 -19.17 -14.96
C GLU A 545 -9.64 -18.48 -15.93
N SER A 546 -10.80 -18.07 -15.42
CA SER A 546 -11.78 -17.32 -16.20
C SER A 546 -11.24 -15.96 -16.64
N GLU A 547 -10.52 -15.26 -15.77
CA GLU A 547 -9.91 -13.96 -16.08
C GLU A 547 -8.78 -14.10 -17.11
N VAL A 548 -7.91 -15.09 -16.94
CA VAL A 548 -6.83 -15.39 -17.88
C VAL A 548 -7.39 -15.77 -19.25
N GLU A 549 -8.44 -16.62 -19.31
CA GLU A 549 -9.09 -17.00 -20.56
C GLU A 549 -9.71 -15.80 -21.28
N LYS A 550 -10.42 -14.96 -20.56
CA LYS A 550 -11.00 -13.72 -21.10
C LYS A 550 -9.94 -12.84 -21.74
N ASN A 551 -8.85 -12.58 -21.02
CA ASN A 551 -7.79 -11.70 -21.50
C ASN A 551 -6.98 -12.32 -22.64
N TYR A 552 -6.70 -13.63 -22.58
CA TYR A 552 -6.07 -14.39 -23.67
C TYR A 552 -6.87 -14.28 -24.96
N ASN A 553 -8.19 -14.55 -24.90
CA ASN A 553 -9.08 -14.45 -26.05
C ASN A 553 -9.19 -13.01 -26.59
N TRP A 554 -9.15 -12.01 -25.70
CA TRP A 554 -9.18 -10.61 -26.11
C TRP A 554 -7.89 -10.24 -26.87
N ILE A 555 -6.71 -10.55 -26.29
CA ILE A 555 -5.40 -10.26 -26.90
C ILE A 555 -5.26 -10.97 -28.26
N SER A 556 -5.66 -12.25 -28.35
CA SER A 556 -5.52 -13.04 -29.57
C SER A 556 -6.35 -12.51 -30.76
N ARG A 557 -7.38 -11.70 -30.48
CA ARG A 557 -8.25 -11.08 -31.50
C ARG A 557 -7.87 -9.64 -31.82
N MET A 558 -7.02 -9.00 -30.97
CA MET A 558 -6.63 -7.61 -31.17
C MET A 558 -5.56 -7.51 -32.25
N THR A 559 -5.85 -6.72 -33.28
CA THR A 559 -4.94 -6.43 -34.39
C THR A 559 -4.71 -4.93 -34.54
N ALA A 560 -3.66 -4.53 -35.23
CA ALA A 560 -3.38 -3.12 -35.50
C ALA A 560 -4.57 -2.38 -36.17
N ASP A 561 -5.27 -3.06 -37.08
CA ASP A 561 -6.43 -2.48 -37.78
C ASP A 561 -7.63 -2.24 -36.85
N GLN A 562 -7.74 -2.96 -35.75
CA GLN A 562 -8.81 -2.77 -34.76
C GLN A 562 -8.56 -1.61 -33.81
N LEU A 563 -7.30 -1.12 -33.68
CA LEU A 563 -6.97 0.01 -32.82
C LEU A 563 -7.79 1.26 -33.18
N ASP A 564 -8.05 1.49 -34.47
CA ASP A 564 -8.81 2.65 -34.93
C ASP A 564 -10.26 2.65 -34.41
N SER A 565 -10.82 1.49 -34.06
CA SER A 565 -12.15 1.39 -33.43
C SER A 565 -12.19 1.98 -32.02
N TYR A 566 -11.05 2.15 -31.37
CA TYR A 566 -10.92 2.73 -30.02
C TYR A 566 -10.53 4.22 -30.05
N LYS A 567 -10.16 4.74 -31.22
CA LYS A 567 -9.84 6.15 -31.41
C LYS A 567 -11.09 6.95 -31.75
N LYS A 568 -11.16 8.19 -31.28
CA LYS A 568 -12.25 9.11 -31.63
C LYS A 568 -11.96 9.80 -32.95
#